data_ab965c9def8c8a1541873787a3795c77
#
_entry.id   ab965c9def8c8a1541873787a3795c77
#
_cell.length_a   1.000
_cell.length_b   1.000
_cell.length_c   1.000
_cell.angle_alpha   90.00
_cell.angle_beta   90.00
_cell.angle_gamma   90.00
#
_symmetry.space_group_name_H-M   'P 1'
#
loop_
_entity.id
_entity.type
_entity.pdbx_description
1 polymer ?
#
loop_
_entity_poly.entity_id
_entity_poly.type
_entity_poly.pdbx_seq_one_letter_code
_entity_poly.pdbx_strand_id
1 'polypeptide(L)'
;MCVEILGSGHRDIVNGSRFYDEQQRGLGNYFASYVYSELESLVVYAGIHVQCAGYYKMVLKRFPCSVYYKVEGDVVKVWRILDNRRDPHWVDSQL
;
A
#
# COMPACT_ATOMS: atom_id res chain seq x y z
N MET A 1 -17.60 5.70 -2.36
CA MET A 1 -16.67 4.56 -2.43
C MET A 1 -15.98 4.40 -1.09
N CYS A 2 -15.86 3.17 -0.62
CA CYS A 2 -15.20 2.86 0.65
C CYS A 2 -13.86 2.20 0.40
N VAL A 3 -12.93 2.38 1.34
CA VAL A 3 -11.63 1.70 1.30
C VAL A 3 -11.60 0.67 2.42
N GLU A 4 -11.33 -0.58 2.07
CA GLU A 4 -11.16 -1.68 3.02
C GLU A 4 -9.72 -2.15 2.94
N ILE A 5 -9.02 -2.16 4.07
CA ILE A 5 -7.66 -2.66 4.15
C ILE A 5 -7.74 -4.10 4.59
N LEU A 6 -7.35 -5.03 3.71
CA LEU A 6 -7.33 -6.45 4.06
C LEU A 6 -6.23 -6.74 5.08
N GLY A 7 -6.35 -7.87 5.76
CA GLY A 7 -5.38 -8.24 6.81
C GLY A 7 -3.94 -8.22 6.35
N SER A 8 -3.69 -8.67 5.11
CA SER A 8 -2.34 -8.66 4.51
C SER A 8 -1.80 -7.24 4.36
N GLY A 9 -2.63 -6.31 3.86
CA GLY A 9 -2.23 -4.92 3.72
C GLY A 9 -2.01 -4.25 5.07
N HIS A 10 -2.88 -4.53 6.03
CA HIS A 10 -2.73 -4.01 7.38
C HIS A 10 -1.41 -4.48 8.02
N ARG A 11 -1.10 -5.76 7.85
CA ARG A 11 0.16 -6.34 8.35
C ARG A 11 1.37 -5.66 7.71
N ASP A 12 1.30 -5.36 6.42
CA ASP A 12 2.37 -4.64 5.72
C ASP A 12 2.59 -3.25 6.32
N ILE A 13 1.52 -2.54 6.68
CA ILE A 13 1.63 -1.22 7.31
C ILE A 13 2.31 -1.34 8.67
N VAL A 14 1.90 -2.31 9.48
CA VAL A 14 2.50 -2.55 10.80
C VAL A 14 3.98 -2.87 10.67
N ASN A 15 4.33 -3.78 9.76
CA ASN A 15 5.72 -4.17 9.55
C ASN A 15 6.56 -3.02 9.02
N GLY A 16 6.02 -2.23 8.10
CA GLY A 16 6.70 -1.05 7.57
C GLY A 16 6.91 0.00 8.65
N SER A 17 5.91 0.26 9.47
CA SER A 17 6.03 1.20 10.59
C SER A 17 7.14 0.80 11.54
N ARG A 18 7.21 -0.48 11.87
CA ARG A 18 8.25 -1.01 12.76
C ARG A 18 9.62 -0.86 12.12
N PHE A 19 9.74 -1.20 10.84
CA PHE A 19 11.00 -1.08 10.11
C PHE A 19 11.52 0.36 10.12
N TYR A 20 10.66 1.33 9.79
CA TYR A 20 11.07 2.73 9.72
C TYR A 20 11.32 3.32 11.10
N ASP A 21 10.58 2.90 12.12
CA ASP A 21 10.81 3.37 13.47
C ASP A 21 12.16 2.90 14.02
N GLU A 22 12.62 1.72 13.59
CA GLU A 22 13.98 1.25 13.93
C GLU A 22 15.06 2.06 13.25
N GLN A 23 14.79 2.66 12.10
CA GLN A 23 15.73 3.54 11.41
C GLN A 23 15.82 4.89 12.10
N GLN A 24 14.68 5.43 12.52
CA GLN A 24 14.61 6.71 13.20
C GLN A 24 13.32 6.75 14.02
N ARG A 25 13.45 7.04 15.30
CA ARG A 25 12.30 7.11 16.20
C ARG A 25 11.29 8.16 15.71
N GLY A 26 10.04 7.79 15.64
CA GLY A 26 8.95 8.62 15.12
C GLY A 26 8.68 8.45 13.64
N LEU A 27 9.63 7.86 12.88
CA LEU A 27 9.47 7.66 11.45
C LEU A 27 8.39 6.62 11.14
N GLY A 28 8.19 5.65 12.03
CA GLY A 28 7.13 4.66 11.87
C GLY A 28 5.75 5.28 11.88
N ASN A 29 5.48 6.21 12.81
CA ASN A 29 4.21 6.93 12.84
C ASN A 29 4.03 7.80 11.61
N TYR A 30 5.08 8.44 11.14
CA TYR A 30 5.03 9.24 9.93
C TYR A 30 4.70 8.36 8.72
N PHE A 31 5.35 7.20 8.60
CA PHE A 31 5.07 6.25 7.53
C PHE A 31 3.60 5.82 7.53
N ALA A 32 3.09 5.38 8.68
CA ALA A 32 1.70 4.91 8.79
C ALA A 32 0.71 6.03 8.44
N SER A 33 0.91 7.22 8.98
CA SER A 33 0.04 8.37 8.71
C SER A 33 0.03 8.74 7.23
N TYR A 34 1.21 8.73 6.59
CA TYR A 34 1.32 8.99 5.17
C TYR A 34 0.58 7.94 4.34
N VAL A 35 0.78 6.66 4.66
CA VAL A 35 0.12 5.56 3.94
C VAL A 35 -1.40 5.68 4.08
N TYR A 36 -1.91 5.88 5.29
CA TYR A 36 -3.35 6.02 5.49
C TYR A 36 -3.92 7.21 4.72
N SER A 37 -3.21 8.32 4.69
CA SER A 37 -3.61 9.49 3.91
C SER A 37 -3.72 9.16 2.42
N GLU A 38 -2.75 8.42 1.89
CA GLU A 38 -2.76 8.01 0.48
C GLU A 38 -3.89 7.01 0.21
N LEU A 39 -4.19 6.11 1.14
CA LEU A 39 -5.30 5.18 0.98
C LEU A 39 -6.63 5.91 0.97
N GLU A 40 -6.79 6.97 1.76
CA GLU A 40 -7.99 7.78 1.73
C GLU A 40 -8.21 8.43 0.36
N SER A 41 -7.14 8.79 -0.34
CA SER A 41 -7.25 9.38 -1.67
C SER A 41 -7.89 8.42 -2.67
N LEU A 42 -7.87 7.12 -2.40
CA LEU A 42 -8.48 6.12 -3.27
C LEU A 42 -10.01 6.23 -3.31
N VAL A 43 -10.62 6.90 -2.34
CA VAL A 43 -12.06 7.18 -2.38
C VAL A 43 -12.40 7.97 -3.65
N VAL A 44 -11.49 8.85 -4.08
CA VAL A 44 -11.67 9.72 -5.25
C VAL A 44 -10.95 9.16 -6.48
N TYR A 45 -9.74 8.63 -6.32
CA TYR A 45 -8.85 8.30 -7.43
C TYR A 45 -8.72 6.82 -7.76
N ALA A 46 -9.46 5.94 -7.09
CA ALA A 46 -9.35 4.50 -7.37
C ALA A 46 -9.61 4.21 -8.85
N GLY A 47 -8.75 3.36 -9.42
CA GLY A 47 -8.90 2.92 -10.81
C GLY A 47 -8.09 3.69 -11.83
N ILE A 48 -7.47 4.82 -11.46
CA ILE A 48 -6.63 5.58 -12.39
C ILE A 48 -5.21 5.04 -12.50
N HIS A 49 -4.82 4.14 -11.60
CA HIS A 49 -3.45 3.65 -11.50
C HIS A 49 -3.20 2.52 -12.50
N VAL A 50 -1.91 2.29 -12.82
CA VAL A 50 -1.53 1.19 -13.70
C VAL A 50 -1.89 -0.14 -13.07
N GLN A 51 -2.12 -1.15 -13.91
CA GLN A 51 -2.41 -2.51 -13.45
C GLN A 51 -1.16 -3.37 -13.49
N CYS A 52 -1.02 -4.25 -12.50
CA CYS A 52 0.10 -5.16 -12.37
C CYS A 52 -0.41 -6.44 -11.72
N ALA A 53 -0.26 -7.57 -12.40
CA ALA A 53 -0.67 -8.89 -11.90
C ALA A 53 -2.15 -8.93 -11.46
N GLY A 54 -3.01 -8.22 -12.16
CA GLY A 54 -4.45 -8.18 -11.85
C GLY A 54 -4.85 -7.19 -10.78
N TYR A 55 -3.90 -6.41 -10.25
CA TYR A 55 -4.15 -5.38 -9.26
C TYR A 55 -3.81 -4.00 -9.82
N TYR A 56 -4.46 -2.97 -9.27
CA TYR A 56 -3.99 -1.60 -9.49
C TYR A 56 -2.79 -1.35 -8.58
N LYS A 57 -1.80 -0.63 -9.09
CA LYS A 57 -0.56 -0.33 -8.37
C LYS A 57 -0.42 1.18 -8.20
N MET A 58 -0.57 1.66 -6.98
CA MET A 58 -0.34 3.07 -6.64
C MET A 58 1.05 3.21 -6.03
N VAL A 59 1.96 3.87 -6.76
CA VAL A 59 3.33 4.10 -6.29
C VAL A 59 3.31 5.26 -5.30
N LEU A 60 3.82 5.01 -4.09
CA LEU A 60 3.94 6.05 -3.07
C LEU A 60 5.15 6.93 -3.37
N LYS A 61 5.02 8.23 -3.06
CA LYS A 61 6.05 9.20 -3.43
C LYS A 61 7.12 9.38 -2.35
N ARG A 62 6.74 9.26 -1.07
CA ARG A 62 7.63 9.56 0.04
C ARG A 62 8.38 8.35 0.59
N PHE A 63 7.91 7.17 0.25
CA PHE A 63 8.54 5.91 0.65
C PHE A 63 8.61 5.00 -0.56
N PRO A 64 9.62 4.14 -0.66
CA PRO A 64 9.80 3.28 -1.84
C PRO A 64 8.87 2.07 -1.80
N CYS A 65 7.58 2.32 -1.71
CA CYS A 65 6.55 1.30 -1.61
C CYS A 65 5.45 1.56 -2.61
N SER A 66 4.69 0.51 -2.93
CA SER A 66 3.48 0.63 -3.75
C SER A 66 2.32 -0.08 -3.08
N VAL A 67 1.14 0.49 -3.25
CA VAL A 67 -0.12 -0.07 -2.77
C VAL A 67 -0.75 -0.87 -3.90
N TYR A 68 -1.08 -2.13 -3.64
CA TYR A 68 -1.77 -3.01 -4.60
C TYR A 68 -3.20 -3.20 -4.15
N TYR A 69 -4.15 -2.82 -5.01
CA TYR A 69 -5.56 -2.85 -4.64
C TYR A 69 -6.44 -3.31 -5.82
N LYS A 70 -7.66 -3.69 -5.50
CA LYS A 70 -8.71 -3.98 -6.48
C LYS A 70 -9.93 -3.14 -6.16
N VAL A 71 -10.76 -2.91 -7.17
CA VAL A 71 -12.04 -2.23 -7.00
C VAL A 71 -13.15 -3.26 -7.25
N GLU A 72 -13.99 -3.46 -6.25
CA GLU A 72 -15.12 -4.38 -6.33
C GLU A 72 -16.39 -3.60 -5.96
N GLY A 73 -17.21 -3.25 -6.97
CA GLY A 73 -18.35 -2.39 -6.75
C GLY A 73 -17.94 -1.04 -6.21
N ASP A 74 -18.44 -0.67 -5.05
CA ASP A 74 -18.11 0.58 -4.37
C ASP A 74 -16.98 0.44 -3.35
N VAL A 75 -16.30 -0.71 -3.32
CA VAL A 75 -15.27 -0.98 -2.32
C VAL A 75 -13.91 -1.09 -2.99
N VAL A 76 -12.95 -0.33 -2.47
CA VAL A 76 -11.53 -0.47 -2.80
C VAL A 76 -10.93 -1.44 -1.79
N LYS A 77 -10.41 -2.57 -2.25
CA LYS A 77 -9.80 -3.57 -1.37
C LYS A 77 -8.29 -3.49 -1.49
N VAL A 78 -7.64 -3.04 -0.43
CA VAL A 78 -6.18 -2.93 -0.37
C VAL A 78 -5.60 -4.27 0.03
N TRP A 79 -4.84 -4.88 -0.89
CA TRP A 79 -4.30 -6.23 -0.74
C TRP A 79 -2.93 -6.23 -0.07
N ARG A 80 -1.97 -5.52 -0.67
CA ARG A 80 -0.59 -5.48 -0.17
C ARG A 80 0.00 -4.08 -0.30
N ILE A 81 0.99 -3.80 0.53
CA ILE A 81 1.85 -2.63 0.40
C ILE A 81 3.27 -3.17 0.41
N LEU A 82 3.93 -3.13 -0.76
CA LEU A 82 5.20 -3.82 -0.98
C LEU A 82 6.29 -2.83 -1.36
N ASP A 83 7.53 -3.15 -0.94
CA ASP A 83 8.72 -2.37 -1.23
C ASP A 83 9.06 -2.48 -2.71
N ASN A 84 9.23 -1.34 -3.39
CA ASN A 84 9.54 -1.28 -4.82
C ASN A 84 10.96 -1.71 -5.15
N ARG A 85 11.82 -1.80 -4.15
CA ARG A 85 13.23 -2.20 -4.34
C ARG A 85 13.43 -3.71 -4.34
N ARG A 86 12.37 -4.46 -3.99
CA ARG A 86 12.44 -5.93 -4.00
C ARG A 86 12.40 -6.45 -5.42
N ASP A 87 12.95 -7.65 -5.60
CA ASP A 87 12.95 -8.37 -6.86
C ASP A 87 11.52 -8.48 -7.41
N PRO A 88 11.30 -8.19 -8.72
CA PRO A 88 9.95 -8.30 -9.32
C PRO A 88 9.33 -9.69 -9.16
N HIS A 89 10.12 -10.76 -9.19
CA HIS A 89 9.59 -12.11 -8.97
C HIS A 89 9.07 -12.27 -7.54
N TRP A 90 9.76 -11.67 -6.57
CA TRP A 90 9.29 -11.70 -5.20
C TRP A 90 7.98 -10.92 -5.07
N VAL A 91 7.88 -9.74 -5.68
CA VAL A 91 6.65 -8.94 -5.66
C VAL A 91 5.50 -9.73 -6.25
N ASP A 92 5.70 -10.34 -7.42
CA ASP A 92 4.66 -11.15 -8.06
C ASP A 92 4.23 -12.31 -7.18
N SER A 93 5.15 -12.93 -6.44
CA SER A 93 4.85 -14.05 -5.54
C SER A 93 3.97 -13.63 -4.36
N GLN A 94 3.96 -12.34 -4.00
CA GLN A 94 3.14 -11.81 -2.90
C GLN A 94 1.71 -11.49 -3.34
N LEU A 95 1.48 -11.36 -4.62
CA LEU A 95 0.17 -11.01 -5.19
C LEU A 95 -0.60 -12.26 -5.60
#